data_aa8bd2b5724cb0cbd8e8686a55dd48d5
#
_entry.id   aa8bd2b5724cb0cbd8e8686a55dd48d5
#
_cell.length_a   1.000
_cell.length_b   1.000
_cell.length_c   1.000
_cell.angle_alpha   90.00
_cell.angle_beta   90.00
_cell.angle_gamma   90.00
#
_symmetry.space_group_name_H-M   'P 1'
#
loop_
_entity.id
_entity.type
_entity.pdbx_description
1 polymer ?
#
loop_
_entity_poly.entity_id
_entity_poly.type
_entity_poly.pdbx_seq_one_letter_code
_entity_poly.pdbx_strand_id
1 'polypeptide(L)'
;GVMTQVPTVDLQSPEGEQAASGQNNVSQVIVNVNILHLRSGPSTDYEILARLPLGTVLTVNGSQNEWLMVDVEAEGKSGWVHGAYVRSYQVTAASLQGRKIVIDPGHGGSDPGARGTTGVQEKTINLSIAQKLVNLLEEAGAIVILTRNSDQTVINQQRVDLANKAAADLMISIHANSFSNVESNGTETFYCAKNSNNTASRMLALQVQRELVTAIGLRNRGVKTSSFFVLNKVNLPAALVEVAFLSNPLEEAILLDPEAQNKIAMALYRGIEAYFSTSY
;
A
#
# COMPACT_ATOMS: atom_id res chain seq x y z
N GLY A 1 -49.81 -34.83 56.19
CA GLY A 1 -48.52 -34.48 55.64
C GLY A 1 -48.53 -34.75 54.15
N VAL A 2 -48.62 -33.64 53.35
CA VAL A 2 -48.63 -33.74 51.92
C VAL A 2 -47.15 -33.55 51.47
N MET A 3 -46.57 -34.58 50.82
CA MET A 3 -45.25 -34.49 50.16
C MET A 3 -45.48 -33.93 48.77
N THR A 4 -44.96 -32.78 48.52
CA THR A 4 -44.89 -32.18 47.19
C THR A 4 -43.67 -32.76 46.46
N GLN A 5 -43.92 -33.44 45.34
CA GLN A 5 -42.90 -33.89 44.39
C GLN A 5 -42.38 -32.70 43.58
N VAL A 6 -41.04 -32.57 43.46
CA VAL A 6 -40.33 -31.66 42.57
C VAL A 6 -40.19 -32.32 41.20
N PRO A 7 -40.57 -31.68 40.08
CA PRO A 7 -40.36 -32.25 38.77
C PRO A 7 -38.91 -32.16 38.32
N THR A 8 -38.36 -33.29 37.94
CA THR A 8 -37.07 -33.42 37.25
C THR A 8 -37.23 -32.90 35.81
N VAL A 9 -36.43 -31.90 35.47
CA VAL A 9 -36.31 -31.40 34.10
C VAL A 9 -35.27 -32.26 33.38
N ASP A 10 -35.73 -32.96 32.37
CA ASP A 10 -34.91 -33.70 31.40
C ASP A 10 -34.16 -32.74 30.52
N LEU A 11 -32.83 -32.67 30.61
CA LEU A 11 -31.99 -31.93 29.67
C LEU A 11 -31.75 -32.78 28.42
N GLN A 12 -32.57 -32.59 27.43
CA GLN A 12 -32.26 -33.03 26.07
C GLN A 12 -31.15 -32.16 25.49
N SER A 13 -30.06 -32.81 25.07
CA SER A 13 -29.00 -32.23 24.28
C SER A 13 -29.55 -31.85 22.90
N PRO A 14 -29.25 -30.67 22.36
CA PRO A 14 -29.51 -30.41 20.94
C PRO A 14 -28.39 -31.05 20.11
N GLU A 15 -28.74 -32.06 19.37
CA GLU A 15 -27.95 -32.54 18.24
C GLU A 15 -28.04 -31.55 17.10
N GLY A 16 -26.89 -31.26 16.49
CA GLY A 16 -26.78 -30.76 15.13
C GLY A 16 -26.55 -29.27 14.94
N GLU A 17 -25.40 -28.78 15.33
CA GLU A 17 -24.85 -27.61 14.67
C GLU A 17 -23.81 -28.05 13.64
N GLN A 18 -24.16 -27.83 12.38
CA GLN A 18 -23.30 -28.04 11.23
C GLN A 18 -22.03 -27.21 11.41
N ALA A 19 -20.87 -27.86 11.27
CA ALA A 19 -19.58 -27.22 11.20
C ALA A 19 -19.57 -26.19 10.07
N ALA A 20 -19.65 -24.92 10.44
CA ALA A 20 -19.28 -23.83 9.56
C ALA A 20 -17.81 -23.99 9.23
N SER A 21 -17.51 -24.09 7.93
CA SER A 21 -16.18 -24.13 7.36
C SER A 21 -15.33 -22.99 7.93
N GLY A 22 -14.41 -23.32 8.84
CA GLY A 22 -13.48 -22.39 9.42
C GLY A 22 -12.53 -21.86 8.34
N GLN A 23 -12.79 -20.68 7.82
CA GLN A 23 -11.71 -19.84 7.31
C GLN A 23 -10.82 -19.54 8.51
N ASN A 24 -9.60 -20.09 8.52
CA ASN A 24 -8.55 -19.68 9.43
C ASN A 24 -8.27 -18.19 9.15
N ASN A 25 -8.94 -17.30 9.87
CA ASN A 25 -8.61 -15.90 9.90
C ASN A 25 -7.27 -15.76 10.62
N VAL A 26 -6.18 -15.87 9.85
CA VAL A 26 -4.85 -15.56 10.34
C VAL A 26 -4.87 -14.08 10.74
N SER A 27 -4.72 -13.83 12.03
CA SER A 27 -4.73 -12.47 12.55
C SER A 27 -3.45 -11.77 12.11
N GLN A 28 -3.58 -10.67 11.38
CA GLN A 28 -2.46 -9.83 11.00
C GLN A 28 -2.45 -8.53 11.79
N VAL A 29 -1.26 -8.01 12.03
CA VAL A 29 -1.03 -6.69 12.65
C VAL A 29 -0.02 -5.90 11.83
N ILE A 30 -0.06 -4.58 11.96
CA ILE A 30 0.86 -3.67 11.28
C ILE A 30 1.63 -2.84 12.30
N VAL A 31 2.94 -2.68 12.09
CA VAL A 31 3.81 -1.84 12.93
C VAL A 31 3.36 -0.38 12.84
N ASN A 32 3.08 0.25 13.99
CA ASN A 32 2.57 1.62 14.07
C ASN A 32 3.55 2.63 14.69
N VAL A 33 4.81 2.24 14.89
CA VAL A 33 5.91 3.08 15.36
C VAL A 33 7.03 3.13 14.32
N ASN A 34 7.90 4.14 14.38
CA ASN A 34 8.95 4.31 13.37
C ASN A 34 9.83 3.09 13.20
N ILE A 35 10.23 2.45 14.32
CA ILE A 35 11.01 1.21 14.36
C ILE A 35 10.51 0.36 15.51
N LEU A 36 10.14 -0.88 15.23
CA LEU A 36 9.81 -1.90 16.21
C LEU A 36 10.89 -3.00 16.21
N HIS A 37 11.32 -3.45 17.37
CA HIS A 37 12.27 -4.56 17.46
C HIS A 37 11.55 -5.90 17.45
N LEU A 38 11.93 -6.76 16.49
CA LEU A 38 11.63 -8.18 16.52
C LEU A 38 12.66 -8.86 17.43
N ARG A 39 12.21 -9.63 18.43
CA ARG A 39 13.09 -10.26 19.41
C ARG A 39 12.97 -11.78 19.40
N SER A 40 13.99 -12.47 19.92
CA SER A 40 13.99 -13.93 20.04
C SER A 40 13.06 -14.47 21.12
N GLY A 41 12.52 -13.62 22.00
CA GLY A 41 11.59 -14.00 23.06
C GLY A 41 10.75 -12.83 23.57
N PRO A 42 9.74 -13.10 24.44
CA PRO A 42 8.70 -12.16 24.85
C PRO A 42 9.14 -11.26 26.03
N SER A 43 10.28 -10.58 25.89
CA SER A 43 10.77 -9.57 26.84
C SER A 43 11.81 -8.66 26.16
N THR A 44 12.09 -7.51 26.75
CA THR A 44 13.16 -6.60 26.30
C THR A 44 14.57 -7.17 26.51
N ASP A 45 14.74 -8.21 27.31
CA ASP A 45 16.03 -8.85 27.61
C ASP A 45 16.49 -9.80 26.50
N TYR A 46 15.57 -10.21 25.63
CA TYR A 46 15.89 -11.09 24.51
C TYR A 46 16.57 -10.34 23.37
N GLU A 47 17.38 -11.08 22.61
CA GLU A 47 18.12 -10.57 21.45
C GLU A 47 17.20 -9.94 20.40
N ILE A 48 17.69 -8.85 19.79
CA ILE A 48 17.02 -8.20 18.65
C ILE A 48 17.39 -8.94 17.36
N LEU A 49 16.42 -9.63 16.75
CA LEU A 49 16.58 -10.37 15.50
C LEU A 49 16.45 -9.46 14.26
N ALA A 50 15.61 -8.42 14.37
CA ALA A 50 15.39 -7.45 13.29
C ALA A 50 14.86 -6.13 13.83
N ARG A 51 14.95 -5.08 12.99
CA ARG A 51 14.34 -3.77 13.22
C ARG A 51 13.27 -3.54 12.16
N LEU A 52 12.02 -3.61 12.57
CA LEU A 52 10.87 -3.54 11.69
C LEU A 52 10.42 -2.08 11.55
N PRO A 53 10.43 -1.52 10.34
CA PRO A 53 9.96 -0.16 10.12
C PRO A 53 8.44 -0.04 10.25
N LEU A 54 7.95 1.19 10.45
CA LEU A 54 6.53 1.53 10.38
C LEU A 54 5.90 0.96 9.11
N GLY A 55 4.72 0.36 9.24
CA GLY A 55 3.98 -0.22 8.11
C GLY A 55 4.37 -1.66 7.76
N THR A 56 5.31 -2.29 8.50
CA THR A 56 5.57 -3.72 8.34
C THR A 56 4.36 -4.52 8.79
N VAL A 57 3.84 -5.38 7.89
CA VAL A 57 2.75 -6.31 8.20
C VAL A 57 3.33 -7.58 8.80
N LEU A 58 2.70 -8.06 9.85
CA LEU A 58 3.13 -9.21 10.65
C LEU A 58 1.96 -10.18 10.77
N THR A 59 2.22 -11.46 10.58
CA THR A 59 1.26 -12.53 10.83
C THR A 59 1.38 -12.99 12.27
N VAL A 60 0.29 -12.92 13.05
CA VAL A 60 0.28 -13.30 14.46
C VAL A 60 0.03 -14.79 14.61
N ASN A 61 0.96 -15.50 15.22
CA ASN A 61 0.89 -16.94 15.49
C ASN A 61 0.59 -17.28 16.95
N GLY A 62 0.68 -16.28 17.84
CA GLY A 62 0.43 -16.50 19.27
C GLY A 62 0.69 -15.23 20.09
N SER A 63 0.42 -15.32 21.39
CA SER A 63 0.67 -14.21 22.31
C SER A 63 1.10 -14.74 23.69
N GLN A 64 1.92 -13.96 24.37
CA GLN A 64 2.30 -14.20 25.78
C GLN A 64 2.40 -12.85 26.47
N ASN A 65 1.53 -12.60 27.45
CA ASN A 65 1.37 -11.30 28.09
C ASN A 65 1.14 -10.19 27.03
N GLU A 66 1.94 -9.13 27.06
CA GLU A 66 1.87 -8.01 26.10
C GLU A 66 2.64 -8.25 24.81
N TRP A 67 3.20 -9.45 24.60
CA TRP A 67 4.02 -9.79 23.45
C TRP A 67 3.26 -10.69 22.47
N LEU A 68 3.46 -10.45 21.19
CA LEU A 68 2.91 -11.23 20.08
C LEU A 68 4.04 -12.01 19.40
N MET A 69 3.84 -13.31 19.20
CA MET A 69 4.68 -14.11 18.35
C MET A 69 4.22 -13.92 16.91
N VAL A 70 5.13 -13.50 16.04
CA VAL A 70 4.81 -13.09 14.67
C VAL A 70 5.78 -13.64 13.65
N ASP A 71 5.27 -13.81 12.43
CA ASP A 71 6.08 -14.00 11.23
C ASP A 71 6.20 -12.70 10.44
N VAL A 72 7.38 -12.42 9.94
CA VAL A 72 7.73 -11.31 9.05
C VAL A 72 8.00 -11.90 7.68
N GLU A 73 6.95 -12.09 6.87
CA GLU A 73 7.05 -12.77 5.56
C GLU A 73 8.09 -12.12 4.64
N ALA A 74 8.14 -10.79 4.61
CA ALA A 74 9.08 -10.04 3.78
C ALA A 74 10.57 -10.30 4.11
N GLU A 75 10.87 -10.81 5.32
CA GLU A 75 12.23 -11.10 5.77
C GLU A 75 12.47 -12.60 6.02
N GLY A 76 11.44 -13.43 5.93
CA GLY A 76 11.50 -14.85 6.26
C GLY A 76 11.89 -15.12 7.70
N LYS A 77 11.52 -14.24 8.64
CA LYS A 77 11.87 -14.30 10.06
C LYS A 77 10.65 -14.45 10.94
N SER A 78 10.82 -15.16 12.06
CA SER A 78 9.82 -15.25 13.14
C SER A 78 10.41 -14.73 14.44
N GLY A 79 9.56 -14.20 15.32
CA GLY A 79 9.99 -13.70 16.62
C GLY A 79 8.87 -12.98 17.37
N TRP A 80 9.25 -12.20 18.36
CA TRP A 80 8.34 -11.54 19.28
C TRP A 80 8.38 -10.03 19.13
N VAL A 81 7.20 -9.40 19.11
CA VAL A 81 7.04 -7.94 19.12
C VAL A 81 6.09 -7.54 20.25
N HIS A 82 6.27 -6.36 20.82
CA HIS A 82 5.38 -5.87 21.86
C HIS A 82 4.08 -5.32 21.25
N GLY A 83 2.93 -5.82 21.71
CA GLY A 83 1.60 -5.54 21.15
C GLY A 83 1.18 -4.06 21.19
N ALA A 84 1.70 -3.25 22.12
CA ALA A 84 1.41 -1.81 22.18
C ALA A 84 1.92 -1.03 20.94
N TYR A 85 2.83 -1.61 20.15
CA TYR A 85 3.47 -0.96 19.01
C TYR A 85 3.00 -1.49 17.67
N VAL A 86 1.91 -2.25 17.68
CA VAL A 86 1.23 -2.73 16.47
C VAL A 86 -0.28 -2.44 16.56
N ARG A 87 -0.96 -2.47 15.43
CA ARG A 87 -2.43 -2.38 15.34
C ARG A 87 -2.96 -3.55 14.54
N SER A 88 -4.20 -3.95 14.78
CA SER A 88 -4.88 -4.94 13.92
C SER A 88 -4.77 -4.52 12.47
N TYR A 89 -4.34 -5.44 11.65
CA TYR A 89 -4.34 -5.32 10.21
C TYR A 89 -5.37 -6.30 9.67
N GLN A 90 -6.53 -5.78 9.34
CA GLN A 90 -7.55 -6.53 8.63
C GLN A 90 -7.64 -5.93 7.24
N VAL A 91 -7.33 -6.73 6.23
CA VAL A 91 -7.77 -6.43 4.87
C VAL A 91 -9.27 -6.77 4.83
N THR A 92 -10.08 -5.97 5.53
CA THR A 92 -11.46 -5.83 5.10
C THR A 92 -11.37 -5.11 3.78
N ALA A 93 -12.05 -5.60 2.74
CA ALA A 93 -12.21 -4.85 1.51
C ALA A 93 -12.71 -3.45 1.92
N ALA A 94 -11.79 -2.48 2.06
CA ALA A 94 -12.17 -1.13 2.42
C ALA A 94 -12.98 -0.65 1.24
N SER A 95 -14.23 -0.34 1.48
CA SER A 95 -15.06 0.21 0.44
C SER A 95 -14.41 1.49 -0.05
N LEU A 96 -13.93 1.51 -1.28
CA LEU A 96 -13.51 2.73 -1.96
C LEU A 96 -14.71 3.57 -2.40
N GLN A 97 -15.92 3.10 -2.10
CA GLN A 97 -17.18 3.76 -2.44
C GLN A 97 -17.19 5.20 -1.96
N GLY A 98 -17.29 6.14 -2.91
CA GLY A 98 -17.33 7.56 -2.66
C GLY A 98 -15.98 8.21 -2.26
N ARG A 99 -14.90 7.46 -2.14
CA ARG A 99 -13.57 8.03 -1.92
C ARG A 99 -13.13 8.85 -3.12
N LYS A 100 -12.65 10.05 -2.88
CA LYS A 100 -12.11 10.93 -3.93
C LYS A 100 -10.61 10.73 -4.04
N ILE A 101 -10.15 10.26 -5.18
CA ILE A 101 -8.74 9.89 -5.41
C ILE A 101 -8.21 10.65 -6.60
N VAL A 102 -7.13 11.41 -6.41
CA VAL A 102 -6.41 12.07 -7.50
C VAL A 102 -5.36 11.11 -8.03
N ILE A 103 -5.43 10.84 -9.33
CA ILE A 103 -4.39 10.13 -10.08
C ILE A 103 -3.68 11.13 -10.99
N ASP A 104 -2.36 11.20 -10.82
CA ASP A 104 -1.50 12.15 -11.52
C ASP A 104 -0.51 11.42 -12.43
N PRO A 105 -0.84 11.20 -13.71
CA PRO A 105 0.15 10.69 -14.66
C PRO A 105 1.21 11.76 -14.89
N GLY A 106 2.45 11.51 -14.44
CA GLY A 106 3.54 12.46 -14.58
C GLY A 106 3.82 12.88 -16.01
N HIS A 107 4.38 14.08 -16.21
CA HIS A 107 4.70 14.64 -17.53
C HIS A 107 3.48 14.87 -18.43
N GLY A 108 3.68 15.02 -19.75
CA GLY A 108 2.60 15.18 -20.73
C GLY A 108 2.82 16.35 -21.69
N GLY A 109 2.28 16.23 -22.90
CA GLY A 109 2.39 17.23 -23.95
C GLY A 109 3.83 17.53 -24.34
N SER A 110 4.27 18.78 -24.14
CA SER A 110 5.65 19.21 -24.42
C SER A 110 6.71 18.65 -23.47
N ASP A 111 6.31 18.12 -22.32
CA ASP A 111 7.21 17.45 -21.36
C ASP A 111 7.14 15.92 -21.56
N PRO A 112 8.13 15.31 -22.23
CA PRO A 112 8.13 13.87 -22.49
C PRO A 112 8.47 13.04 -21.26
N GLY A 113 9.06 13.64 -20.21
CA GLY A 113 9.76 12.91 -19.16
C GLY A 113 11.02 12.22 -19.67
N ALA A 114 11.40 11.14 -19.01
CA ALA A 114 12.49 10.28 -19.46
C ALA A 114 12.20 9.63 -20.82
N ARG A 115 13.29 9.21 -21.48
CA ARG A 115 13.23 8.42 -22.71
C ARG A 115 13.88 7.08 -22.50
N GLY A 116 13.17 6.03 -22.85
CA GLY A 116 13.68 4.68 -22.86
C GLY A 116 14.68 4.44 -24.01
N THR A 117 15.31 3.27 -23.98
CA THR A 117 16.31 2.86 -24.99
C THR A 117 15.69 2.66 -26.38
N THR A 118 14.40 2.30 -26.44
CA THR A 118 13.62 2.20 -27.69
C THR A 118 13.06 3.55 -28.17
N GLY A 119 13.24 4.61 -27.39
CA GLY A 119 12.71 5.95 -27.68
C GLY A 119 11.33 6.22 -27.10
N VAL A 120 10.71 5.24 -26.39
CA VAL A 120 9.44 5.46 -25.68
C VAL A 120 9.58 6.58 -24.67
N GLN A 121 8.52 7.36 -24.51
CA GLN A 121 8.49 8.50 -23.60
C GLN A 121 7.76 8.12 -22.29
N GLU A 122 8.30 8.53 -21.16
CA GLU A 122 7.75 8.30 -19.83
C GLU A 122 6.28 8.72 -19.72
N LYS A 123 5.94 9.89 -20.27
CA LYS A 123 4.56 10.40 -20.28
C LYS A 123 3.53 9.41 -20.84
N THR A 124 3.92 8.60 -21.82
CA THR A 124 3.05 7.60 -22.46
C THR A 124 2.81 6.41 -21.52
N ILE A 125 3.86 5.92 -20.88
CA ILE A 125 3.78 4.82 -19.91
C ILE A 125 2.94 5.24 -18.71
N ASN A 126 3.22 6.42 -18.15
CA ASN A 126 2.51 6.95 -16.98
C ASN A 126 1.01 7.07 -17.25
N LEU A 127 0.62 7.59 -18.44
CA LEU A 127 -0.78 7.71 -18.82
C LEU A 127 -1.45 6.34 -18.98
N SER A 128 -0.77 5.39 -19.61
CA SER A 128 -1.30 4.04 -19.84
C SER A 128 -1.58 3.32 -18.52
N ILE A 129 -0.63 3.35 -17.57
CA ILE A 129 -0.81 2.75 -16.24
C ILE A 129 -1.93 3.47 -15.47
N ALA A 130 -1.96 4.81 -15.52
CA ALA A 130 -2.99 5.60 -14.84
C ALA A 130 -4.40 5.26 -15.35
N GLN A 131 -4.61 5.13 -16.66
CA GLN A 131 -5.92 4.77 -17.23
C GLN A 131 -6.40 3.39 -16.74
N LYS A 132 -5.49 2.41 -16.65
CA LYS A 132 -5.81 1.09 -16.11
C LYS A 132 -6.18 1.16 -14.61
N LEU A 133 -5.46 1.97 -13.84
CA LEU A 133 -5.75 2.18 -12.43
C LEU A 133 -7.10 2.89 -12.22
N VAL A 134 -7.42 3.87 -13.05
CA VAL A 134 -8.72 4.58 -13.02
C VAL A 134 -9.87 3.59 -13.13
N ASN A 135 -9.83 2.69 -14.12
CA ASN A 135 -10.88 1.70 -14.32
C ASN A 135 -11.11 0.86 -13.06
N LEU A 136 -10.02 0.36 -12.44
CA LEU A 136 -10.11 -0.44 -11.20
C LEU A 136 -10.71 0.34 -10.03
N LEU A 137 -10.33 1.61 -9.88
CA LEU A 137 -10.82 2.46 -8.80
C LEU A 137 -12.29 2.82 -8.99
N GLU A 138 -12.71 3.15 -10.22
CA GLU A 138 -14.10 3.48 -10.54
C GLU A 138 -15.01 2.25 -10.41
N GLU A 139 -14.57 1.07 -10.83
CA GLU A 139 -15.28 -0.21 -10.60
C GLU A 139 -15.47 -0.50 -9.11
N ALA A 140 -14.53 -0.08 -8.26
CA ALA A 140 -14.66 -0.18 -6.81
C ALA A 140 -15.48 0.95 -6.17
N GLY A 141 -16.06 1.84 -6.98
CA GLY A 141 -16.94 2.94 -6.54
C GLY A 141 -16.22 4.20 -6.08
N ALA A 142 -14.92 4.35 -6.34
CA ALA A 142 -14.21 5.58 -6.08
C ALA A 142 -14.56 6.68 -7.09
N ILE A 143 -14.42 7.93 -6.67
CA ILE A 143 -14.53 9.12 -7.52
C ILE A 143 -13.11 9.50 -7.94
N VAL A 144 -12.73 9.20 -9.17
CA VAL A 144 -11.37 9.44 -9.65
C VAL A 144 -11.25 10.78 -10.36
N ILE A 145 -10.19 11.51 -10.05
CA ILE A 145 -9.87 12.81 -10.61
C ILE A 145 -8.47 12.72 -11.25
N LEU A 146 -8.42 12.76 -12.57
CA LEU A 146 -7.16 12.76 -13.32
C LEU A 146 -6.61 14.17 -13.46
N THR A 147 -5.30 14.35 -13.24
CA THR A 147 -4.64 15.62 -13.57
C THR A 147 -4.53 15.84 -15.08
N ARG A 148 -4.44 14.75 -15.86
CA ARG A 148 -4.59 14.69 -17.30
C ARG A 148 -5.12 13.34 -17.76
N ASN A 149 -5.95 13.33 -18.78
CA ASN A 149 -6.52 12.11 -19.38
C ASN A 149 -6.06 11.85 -20.83
N SER A 150 -5.17 12.70 -21.34
CA SER A 150 -4.60 12.62 -22.68
C SER A 150 -3.15 13.13 -22.68
N ASP A 151 -2.50 13.17 -23.84
CA ASP A 151 -1.16 13.75 -23.99
C ASP A 151 -1.24 15.28 -24.06
N GLN A 152 -1.43 15.90 -22.91
CA GLN A 152 -1.50 17.35 -22.75
C GLN A 152 -0.49 17.85 -21.72
N THR A 153 -0.01 19.07 -21.89
CA THR A 153 0.88 19.73 -20.94
C THR A 153 0.09 20.21 -19.74
N VAL A 154 0.44 19.69 -18.54
CA VAL A 154 -0.08 20.13 -17.26
C VAL A 154 1.09 20.42 -16.32
N ILE A 155 1.27 21.68 -15.97
CA ILE A 155 2.37 22.09 -15.10
C ILE A 155 2.10 21.68 -13.64
N ASN A 156 3.15 21.53 -12.85
CA ASN A 156 3.07 21.05 -11.45
C ASN A 156 2.10 21.87 -10.59
N GLN A 157 2.03 23.20 -10.80
CA GLN A 157 1.08 24.04 -10.05
C GLN A 157 -0.37 23.67 -10.34
N GLN A 158 -0.73 23.42 -11.60
CA GLN A 158 -2.08 23.01 -11.98
C GLN A 158 -2.46 21.66 -11.38
N ARG A 159 -1.52 20.70 -11.29
CA ARG A 159 -1.73 19.40 -10.64
C ARG A 159 -2.07 19.58 -9.16
N VAL A 160 -1.29 20.41 -8.47
CA VAL A 160 -1.51 20.75 -7.05
C VAL A 160 -2.83 21.48 -6.82
N ASP A 161 -3.12 22.50 -7.64
CA ASP A 161 -4.35 23.27 -7.52
C ASP A 161 -5.59 22.40 -7.73
N LEU A 162 -5.54 21.50 -8.70
CA LEU A 162 -6.61 20.54 -8.97
C LEU A 162 -6.81 19.61 -7.76
N ALA A 163 -5.73 19.01 -7.24
CA ALA A 163 -5.80 18.10 -6.10
C ALA A 163 -6.37 18.80 -4.85
N ASN A 164 -5.88 19.98 -4.52
CA ASN A 164 -6.32 20.75 -3.36
C ASN A 164 -7.78 21.22 -3.51
N LYS A 165 -8.19 21.70 -4.70
CA LYS A 165 -9.56 22.14 -4.98
C LYS A 165 -10.55 20.99 -4.94
N ALA A 166 -10.16 19.81 -5.34
CA ALA A 166 -11.00 18.61 -5.33
C ALA A 166 -11.35 18.16 -3.91
N ALA A 167 -10.61 18.60 -2.89
CA ALA A 167 -10.71 18.09 -1.52
C ALA A 167 -10.68 16.55 -1.52
N ALA A 168 -9.69 15.99 -2.21
CA ALA A 168 -9.55 14.54 -2.37
C ALA A 168 -9.01 13.89 -1.09
N ASP A 169 -9.27 12.59 -0.92
CA ASP A 169 -8.81 11.82 0.22
C ASP A 169 -7.32 11.49 0.11
N LEU A 170 -6.81 11.30 -1.13
CA LEU A 170 -5.39 11.10 -1.40
C LEU A 170 -5.02 11.41 -2.87
N MET A 171 -3.69 11.47 -3.12
CA MET A 171 -3.12 11.61 -4.46
C MET A 171 -2.02 10.58 -4.70
N ILE A 172 -2.04 9.93 -5.87
CA ILE A 172 -0.95 9.10 -6.40
C ILE A 172 -0.43 9.73 -7.68
N SER A 173 0.85 10.11 -7.68
CA SER A 173 1.59 10.52 -8.88
C SER A 173 2.38 9.34 -9.42
N ILE A 174 2.25 9.05 -10.72
CA ILE A 174 2.83 7.87 -11.39
C ILE A 174 3.92 8.31 -12.32
N HIS A 175 5.11 7.74 -12.14
CA HIS A 175 6.33 8.01 -12.88
C HIS A 175 7.09 6.73 -13.25
N ALA A 176 8.02 6.82 -14.18
CA ALA A 176 8.98 5.78 -14.53
C ALA A 176 10.38 6.38 -14.52
N ASN A 177 11.17 5.94 -13.55
CA ASN A 177 12.49 6.48 -13.20
C ASN A 177 13.50 6.42 -14.35
N SER A 178 14.53 7.24 -14.28
CA SER A 178 15.64 7.21 -15.22
C SER A 178 16.94 7.64 -14.55
N PHE A 179 18.01 6.91 -14.84
CA PHE A 179 19.36 7.27 -14.44
C PHE A 179 20.33 7.13 -15.63
N SER A 180 21.45 7.87 -15.56
CA SER A 180 22.55 7.75 -16.52
C SER A 180 23.19 6.35 -16.53
N ASN A 181 23.23 5.67 -15.38
CA ASN A 181 23.58 4.26 -15.31
C ASN A 181 22.37 3.41 -15.69
N VAL A 182 22.42 2.81 -16.87
CA VAL A 182 21.35 1.96 -17.42
C VAL A 182 21.14 0.64 -16.66
N GLU A 183 22.05 0.27 -15.78
CA GLU A 183 21.90 -0.89 -14.89
C GLU A 183 21.05 -0.58 -13.65
N SER A 184 20.73 0.72 -13.41
CA SER A 184 19.83 1.11 -12.34
C SER A 184 18.47 0.45 -12.54
N ASN A 185 17.94 -0.17 -11.48
CA ASN A 185 16.74 -1.00 -11.57
C ASN A 185 15.94 -0.96 -10.26
N GLY A 186 14.68 -1.37 -10.34
CA GLY A 186 13.78 -1.55 -9.22
C GLY A 186 12.69 -0.50 -9.11
N THR A 187 11.83 -0.64 -8.11
CA THR A 187 10.73 0.27 -7.80
C THR A 187 10.98 1.02 -6.50
N GLU A 188 10.56 2.27 -6.45
CA GLU A 188 10.66 3.12 -5.25
C GLU A 188 9.46 4.07 -5.16
N THR A 189 9.07 4.41 -3.93
CA THR A 189 7.94 5.31 -3.70
C THR A 189 8.37 6.46 -2.79
N PHE A 190 7.98 7.66 -3.16
CA PHE A 190 8.35 8.88 -2.45
C PHE A 190 7.16 9.51 -1.74
N TYR A 191 7.42 10.11 -0.57
CA TYR A 191 6.52 11.02 0.13
C TYR A 191 7.29 12.27 0.58
N CYS A 192 6.58 13.33 1.00
CA CYS A 192 7.22 14.54 1.50
C CYS A 192 7.15 14.59 3.03
N ALA A 193 8.31 14.51 3.70
CA ALA A 193 8.39 14.58 5.16
C ALA A 193 8.04 15.98 5.73
N LYS A 194 8.06 17.02 4.91
CA LYS A 194 7.75 18.41 5.30
C LYS A 194 6.27 18.78 5.13
N ASN A 195 5.48 17.90 4.49
CA ASN A 195 4.05 18.08 4.31
C ASN A 195 3.32 17.83 5.64
N SER A 196 2.24 18.59 5.93
CA SER A 196 1.41 18.40 7.13
C SER A 196 0.81 16.99 7.23
N ASN A 197 0.57 16.34 6.09
CA ASN A 197 0.07 14.98 5.98
C ASN A 197 1.18 13.92 5.88
N ASN A 198 2.41 14.21 6.36
CA ASN A 198 3.57 13.34 6.15
C ASN A 198 3.38 11.91 6.68
N THR A 199 2.75 11.72 7.84
CA THR A 199 2.49 10.40 8.41
C THR A 199 1.55 9.59 7.51
N ALA A 200 0.43 10.16 7.10
CA ALA A 200 -0.53 9.52 6.20
C ALA A 200 0.10 9.26 4.81
N SER A 201 0.84 10.22 4.28
CA SER A 201 1.59 10.08 3.02
C SER A 201 2.63 8.96 3.07
N ARG A 202 3.34 8.82 4.20
CA ARG A 202 4.31 7.74 4.41
C ARG A 202 3.61 6.38 4.44
N MET A 203 2.47 6.28 5.11
CA MET A 203 1.70 5.03 5.16
C MET A 203 1.17 4.65 3.78
N LEU A 204 0.63 5.61 3.01
CA LEU A 204 0.22 5.39 1.63
C LEU A 204 1.39 4.87 0.79
N ALA A 205 2.56 5.52 0.87
CA ALA A 205 3.76 5.11 0.16
C ALA A 205 4.22 3.69 0.52
N LEU A 206 4.13 3.31 1.81
CA LEU A 206 4.50 1.97 2.28
C LEU A 206 3.57 0.89 1.72
N GLN A 207 2.25 1.12 1.74
CA GLN A 207 1.29 0.16 1.19
C GLN A 207 1.48 -0.01 -0.32
N VAL A 208 1.61 1.10 -1.05
CA VAL A 208 1.84 1.07 -2.50
C VAL A 208 3.15 0.37 -2.85
N GLN A 209 4.25 0.70 -2.16
CA GLN A 209 5.56 0.08 -2.41
C GLN A 209 5.53 -1.42 -2.18
N ARG A 210 4.88 -1.88 -1.10
CA ARG A 210 4.75 -3.31 -0.77
C ARG A 210 4.03 -4.07 -1.88
N GLU A 211 2.88 -3.57 -2.31
CA GLU A 211 2.09 -4.22 -3.34
C GLU A 211 2.81 -4.25 -4.69
N LEU A 212 3.51 -3.16 -5.06
CA LEU A 212 4.32 -3.12 -6.28
C LEU A 212 5.43 -4.17 -6.28
N VAL A 213 6.23 -4.23 -5.22
CA VAL A 213 7.32 -5.23 -5.11
C VAL A 213 6.78 -6.65 -5.25
N THR A 214 5.64 -6.94 -4.60
CA THR A 214 5.01 -8.25 -4.67
C THR A 214 4.50 -8.59 -6.07
N ALA A 215 3.91 -7.62 -6.78
CA ALA A 215 3.23 -7.86 -8.05
C ALA A 215 4.18 -8.00 -9.24
N ILE A 216 5.27 -7.22 -9.27
CA ILE A 216 6.16 -7.14 -10.43
C ILE A 216 7.53 -7.77 -10.19
N GLY A 217 7.85 -8.15 -8.95
CA GLY A 217 9.09 -8.86 -8.60
C GLY A 217 10.39 -8.07 -8.85
N LEU A 218 10.29 -6.75 -9.06
CA LEU A 218 11.47 -5.90 -9.23
C LEU A 218 12.15 -5.62 -7.89
N ARG A 219 13.42 -5.20 -7.96
CA ARG A 219 14.21 -4.84 -6.79
C ARG A 219 13.46 -3.80 -5.96
N ASN A 220 13.28 -4.07 -4.67
CA ASN A 220 12.74 -3.11 -3.72
C ASN A 220 13.79 -2.05 -3.35
N ARG A 221 13.59 -0.81 -3.80
CA ARG A 221 14.42 0.34 -3.43
C ARG A 221 13.86 1.10 -2.24
N GLY A 222 12.68 0.70 -1.76
CA GLY A 222 12.03 1.18 -0.55
C GLY A 222 11.27 2.49 -0.70
N VAL A 223 10.76 2.95 0.43
CA VAL A 223 10.07 4.23 0.57
C VAL A 223 11.07 5.31 0.98
N LYS A 224 11.05 6.45 0.29
CA LYS A 224 12.00 7.55 0.45
C LYS A 224 11.29 8.88 0.66
N THR A 225 12.03 9.85 1.15
CA THR A 225 11.56 11.24 1.26
C THR A 225 12.08 12.07 0.11
N SER A 226 11.20 12.92 -0.45
CA SER A 226 11.59 13.95 -1.42
C SER A 226 10.71 15.19 -1.26
N SER A 227 11.22 16.33 -1.68
CA SER A 227 10.47 17.59 -1.72
C SER A 227 9.95 17.88 -3.13
N PHE A 228 9.57 16.84 -3.89
CA PHE A 228 8.92 17.04 -5.19
C PHE A 228 7.74 17.99 -5.05
N PHE A 229 7.57 18.88 -6.02
CA PHE A 229 6.61 19.97 -5.94
C PHE A 229 5.18 19.45 -5.65
N VAL A 230 4.77 18.42 -6.37
CA VAL A 230 3.43 17.80 -6.24
C VAL A 230 3.22 17.16 -4.85
N LEU A 231 4.28 16.65 -4.21
CA LEU A 231 4.18 16.09 -2.86
C LEU A 231 4.24 17.15 -1.75
N ASN A 232 4.98 18.24 -1.99
CA ASN A 232 5.22 19.26 -0.98
C ASN A 232 4.08 20.30 -0.88
N LYS A 233 3.35 20.53 -1.96
CA LYS A 233 2.36 21.60 -2.08
C LYS A 233 0.90 21.15 -2.00
N VAL A 234 0.64 19.84 -2.03
CA VAL A 234 -0.72 19.33 -1.80
C VAL A 234 -1.06 19.29 -0.32
N ASN A 235 -2.33 19.52 0.02
CA ASN A 235 -2.85 19.54 1.38
C ASN A 235 -3.57 18.23 1.74
N LEU A 236 -3.13 17.11 1.19
CA LEU A 236 -3.72 15.79 1.35
C LEU A 236 -2.61 14.73 1.37
N PRO A 237 -2.87 13.51 1.85
CA PRO A 237 -1.95 12.39 1.76
C PRO A 237 -1.55 12.14 0.31
N ALA A 238 -0.24 12.12 0.02
CA ALA A 238 0.25 11.96 -1.35
C ALA A 238 1.52 11.10 -1.42
N ALA A 239 1.60 10.29 -2.47
CA ALA A 239 2.78 9.52 -2.83
C ALA A 239 3.11 9.66 -4.32
N LEU A 240 4.40 9.66 -4.65
CA LEU A 240 4.90 9.58 -6.01
C LEU A 240 5.61 8.24 -6.18
N VAL A 241 5.21 7.50 -7.19
CA VAL A 241 5.65 6.14 -7.43
C VAL A 241 6.52 6.11 -8.67
N GLU A 242 7.75 5.67 -8.52
CA GLU A 242 8.66 5.32 -9.61
C GLU A 242 8.52 3.80 -9.83
N VAL A 243 7.68 3.44 -10.79
CA VAL A 243 7.23 2.04 -10.94
C VAL A 243 8.35 1.10 -11.41
N ALA A 244 9.30 1.60 -12.23
CA ALA A 244 10.48 0.92 -12.71
C ALA A 244 11.41 1.94 -13.40
N PHE A 245 12.61 1.52 -13.83
CA PHE A 245 13.56 2.39 -14.53
C PHE A 245 13.39 2.29 -16.04
N LEU A 246 12.87 3.34 -16.66
CA LEU A 246 12.72 3.42 -18.11
C LEU A 246 14.07 3.43 -18.85
N SER A 247 15.13 3.87 -18.18
CA SER A 247 16.50 3.82 -18.71
C SER A 247 17.13 2.41 -18.69
N ASN A 248 16.53 1.44 -18.00
CA ASN A 248 17.00 0.06 -17.96
C ASN A 248 16.28 -0.75 -19.05
N PRO A 249 16.99 -1.38 -20.01
CA PRO A 249 16.36 -2.08 -21.13
C PRO A 249 15.43 -3.22 -20.72
N LEU A 250 15.74 -3.93 -19.63
CA LEU A 250 14.91 -5.03 -19.13
C LEU A 250 13.62 -4.49 -18.48
N GLU A 251 13.73 -3.41 -17.72
CA GLU A 251 12.57 -2.80 -17.08
C GLU A 251 11.73 -1.99 -18.07
N GLU A 252 12.36 -1.39 -19.10
CA GLU A 252 11.64 -0.78 -20.21
C GLU A 252 10.75 -1.81 -20.92
N ALA A 253 11.27 -3.03 -21.16
CA ALA A 253 10.47 -4.10 -21.78
C ALA A 253 9.25 -4.48 -20.90
N ILE A 254 9.42 -4.51 -19.56
CA ILE A 254 8.32 -4.71 -18.61
C ILE A 254 7.30 -3.56 -18.70
N LEU A 255 7.77 -2.31 -18.72
CA LEU A 255 6.91 -1.13 -18.80
C LEU A 255 6.13 -1.04 -20.14
N LEU A 256 6.66 -1.63 -21.21
CA LEU A 256 6.00 -1.70 -22.52
C LEU A 256 4.99 -2.86 -22.62
N ASP A 257 5.09 -3.88 -21.75
CA ASP A 257 4.16 -5.01 -21.74
C ASP A 257 2.81 -4.62 -21.13
N PRO A 258 1.68 -4.72 -21.89
CA PRO A 258 0.36 -4.42 -21.38
C PRO A 258 -0.05 -5.24 -20.16
N GLU A 259 0.39 -6.50 -20.05
CA GLU A 259 0.08 -7.36 -18.91
C GLU A 259 0.87 -6.94 -17.66
N ALA A 260 2.12 -6.52 -17.82
CA ALA A 260 2.88 -5.95 -16.72
C ALA A 260 2.28 -4.63 -16.25
N GLN A 261 1.81 -3.77 -17.17
CA GLN A 261 1.09 -2.56 -16.80
C GLN A 261 -0.23 -2.85 -16.05
N ASN A 262 -0.96 -3.92 -16.40
CA ASN A 262 -2.14 -4.35 -15.66
C ASN A 262 -1.76 -4.78 -14.24
N LYS A 263 -0.66 -5.53 -14.06
CA LYS A 263 -0.15 -5.91 -12.73
C LYS A 263 0.27 -4.70 -11.90
N ILE A 264 0.94 -3.72 -12.52
CA ILE A 264 1.31 -2.46 -11.86
C ILE A 264 0.05 -1.71 -11.40
N ALA A 265 -0.93 -1.52 -12.28
CA ALA A 265 -2.18 -0.84 -11.94
C ALA A 265 -2.94 -1.56 -10.81
N MET A 266 -3.01 -2.90 -10.85
CA MET A 266 -3.62 -3.69 -9.79
C MET A 266 -2.85 -3.56 -8.46
N ALA A 267 -1.53 -3.48 -8.50
CA ALA A 267 -0.71 -3.26 -7.30
C ALA A 267 -0.95 -1.87 -6.69
N LEU A 268 -1.03 -0.83 -7.51
CA LEU A 268 -1.38 0.51 -7.06
C LEU A 268 -2.78 0.54 -6.43
N TYR A 269 -3.77 -0.11 -7.08
CA TYR A 269 -5.11 -0.27 -6.55
C TYR A 269 -5.12 -0.92 -5.17
N ARG A 270 -4.44 -2.08 -5.03
CA ARG A 270 -4.34 -2.79 -3.75
C ARG A 270 -3.64 -1.98 -2.67
N GLY A 271 -2.60 -1.23 -3.04
CA GLY A 271 -1.90 -0.32 -2.12
C GLY A 271 -2.82 0.79 -1.60
N ILE A 272 -3.66 1.37 -2.46
CA ILE A 272 -4.67 2.37 -2.08
C ILE A 272 -5.75 1.74 -1.19
N GLU A 273 -6.27 0.57 -1.56
CA GLU A 273 -7.26 -0.17 -0.76
C GLU A 273 -6.71 -0.50 0.62
N ALA A 274 -5.49 -1.01 0.72
CA ALA A 274 -4.81 -1.31 1.97
C ALA A 274 -4.60 -0.05 2.83
N TYR A 275 -4.29 1.09 2.22
CA TYR A 275 -4.18 2.36 2.92
C TYR A 275 -5.50 2.74 3.61
N PHE A 276 -6.64 2.65 2.93
CA PHE A 276 -7.94 2.96 3.52
C PHE A 276 -8.43 1.91 4.52
N SER A 277 -7.98 0.66 4.38
CA SER A 277 -8.27 -0.42 5.34
C SER A 277 -7.51 -0.27 6.66
N THR A 278 -6.45 0.52 6.67
CA THR A 278 -5.65 0.78 7.88
C THR A 278 -6.31 1.92 8.65
N SER A 279 -7.06 1.61 9.70
CA SER A 279 -7.63 2.64 10.60
C SER A 279 -6.50 3.38 11.31
N TYR A 280 -6.42 4.69 11.18
CA TYR A 280 -5.49 5.58 11.87
C TYR A 280 -6.10 6.18 13.12
#